data_1609baff45c116816153fb2d1089abd6
#
_entry.id   1609baff45c116816153fb2d1089abd6
#
_cell.length_a   1.000
_cell.length_b   1.000
_cell.length_c   1.000
_cell.angle_alpha   90.00
_cell.angle_beta   90.00
_cell.angle_gamma   90.00
#
_symmetry.space_group_name_H-M   'P 1'
#
loop_
_entity.id
_entity.type
_entity.pdbx_description
1 polymer ?
#
loop_
_entity_poly.entity_id
_entity_poly.type
_entity_poly.pdbx_seq_one_letter_code
_entity_poly.pdbx_strand_id
1 'polypeptide(L)'
;MKEINRKQWKMLHTNQRFRPKYPSEVVVQFVFRNFERNGEKKVLDLGCGAGRHVFFLGNENIIPYGVDYSDEGIEYTKQMLEEYGMKQYAENMRVASLIDLPFNDEYFDGIICYGVLYYLDKNDIEKATEQMYRVLKKGGKVLLVVRSVNDYRYKKERLTDKEKNTICLLYTSDA
;
A
#
# COMPACT_ATOMS: atom_id res chain seq x y z
N MET A 1 4.52 -13.55 -5.93
CA MET A 1 4.38 -12.46 -6.94
C MET A 1 5.39 -12.65 -8.05
N LYS A 2 4.96 -12.65 -9.33
CA LYS A 2 5.84 -12.97 -10.46
C LYS A 2 6.88 -11.83 -10.66
N GLU A 3 8.13 -12.19 -11.00
CA GLU A 3 9.25 -11.26 -11.24
C GLU A 3 8.95 -10.18 -12.32
N ILE A 4 8.05 -10.49 -13.25
CA ILE A 4 7.53 -9.55 -14.26
C ILE A 4 6.84 -8.35 -13.61
N ASN A 5 6.10 -8.53 -12.53
CA ASN A 5 5.40 -7.44 -11.84
C ASN A 5 6.38 -6.48 -11.13
N ARG A 6 7.50 -6.99 -10.62
CA ARG A 6 8.52 -6.15 -9.97
C ARG A 6 9.14 -5.15 -10.93
N LYS A 7 9.58 -5.60 -12.12
CA LYS A 7 10.16 -4.72 -13.13
C LYS A 7 9.20 -3.62 -13.60
N GLN A 8 7.92 -3.95 -13.70
CA GLN A 8 6.89 -2.97 -14.11
C GLN A 8 6.63 -1.92 -13.03
N TRP A 9 6.51 -2.31 -11.77
CA TRP A 9 6.36 -1.36 -10.66
C TRP A 9 7.57 -0.45 -10.53
N LYS A 10 8.76 -1.00 -10.70
CA LYS A 10 10.00 -0.25 -10.75
C LYS A 10 9.97 0.85 -11.81
N MET A 11 9.61 0.52 -13.06
CA MET A 11 9.45 1.49 -14.15
C MET A 11 8.38 2.55 -13.85
N LEU A 12 7.27 2.17 -13.23
CA LEU A 12 6.20 3.11 -12.91
C LEU A 12 6.64 4.14 -11.86
N HIS A 13 7.32 3.71 -10.81
CA HIS A 13 7.76 4.62 -9.75
C HIS A 13 8.94 5.52 -10.17
N THR A 14 9.64 5.24 -11.25
CA THR A 14 10.62 6.17 -11.84
C THR A 14 9.96 7.35 -12.55
N ASN A 15 8.71 7.23 -12.97
CA ASN A 15 8.01 8.27 -13.72
C ASN A 15 7.13 9.13 -12.80
N GLN A 16 7.39 10.45 -12.77
CA GLN A 16 6.64 11.42 -11.94
C GLN A 16 5.11 11.36 -12.13
N ARG A 17 4.64 11.03 -13.33
CA ARG A 17 3.19 10.91 -13.63
C ARG A 17 2.50 9.88 -12.72
N PHE A 18 3.21 8.85 -12.24
CA PHE A 18 2.68 7.79 -11.39
C PHE A 18 2.97 7.99 -9.90
N ARG A 19 3.41 9.19 -9.50
CA ARG A 19 3.66 9.61 -8.12
C ARG A 19 2.59 10.60 -7.68
N PRO A 20 1.37 10.15 -7.32
CA PRO A 20 0.32 11.06 -6.87
C PRO A 20 0.78 11.77 -5.59
N LYS A 21 0.62 13.11 -5.57
CA LYS A 21 1.07 13.97 -4.47
C LYS A 21 0.13 13.95 -3.26
N TYR A 22 -1.18 13.87 -3.53
CA TYR A 22 -2.21 14.04 -2.49
C TYR A 22 -2.76 12.69 -2.03
N PRO A 23 -3.10 12.55 -0.73
CA PRO A 23 -3.76 11.34 -0.22
C PRO A 23 -5.14 11.16 -0.85
N SER A 24 -5.62 9.93 -0.90
CA SER A 24 -7.00 9.65 -1.31
C SER A 24 -7.98 10.14 -0.23
N GLU A 25 -9.10 10.74 -0.64
CA GLU A 25 -10.12 11.23 0.27
C GLU A 25 -10.61 10.16 1.27
N VAL A 26 -10.80 8.92 0.81
CA VAL A 26 -11.23 7.81 1.68
C VAL A 26 -10.18 7.50 2.76
N VAL A 27 -8.90 7.66 2.46
CA VAL A 27 -7.82 7.51 3.45
C VAL A 27 -7.86 8.64 4.47
N VAL A 28 -8.06 9.88 4.02
CA VAL A 28 -8.22 11.04 4.91
C VAL A 28 -9.39 10.80 5.87
N GLN A 29 -10.56 10.45 5.35
CA GLN A 29 -11.76 10.18 6.16
C GLN A 29 -11.53 9.03 7.14
N PHE A 30 -10.88 7.96 6.72
CA PHE A 30 -10.56 6.81 7.57
C PHE A 30 -9.68 7.20 8.75
N VAL A 31 -8.62 7.96 8.49
CA VAL A 31 -7.67 8.42 9.51
C VAL A 31 -8.36 9.32 10.53
N PHE A 32 -9.08 10.35 10.07
CA PHE A 32 -9.74 11.31 10.96
C PHE A 32 -10.87 10.71 11.82
N ARG A 33 -11.52 9.64 11.34
CA ARG A 33 -12.60 8.96 12.07
C ARG A 33 -12.10 7.95 13.10
N ASN A 34 -10.88 7.41 12.93
CA ASN A 34 -10.47 6.24 13.70
C ASN A 34 -9.24 6.44 14.57
N PHE A 35 -8.46 7.51 14.37
CA PHE A 35 -7.21 7.69 15.10
C PHE A 35 -7.10 9.08 15.73
N GLU A 36 -6.65 9.09 16.98
CA GLU A 36 -6.13 10.29 17.62
C GLU A 36 -4.78 10.67 17.01
N ARG A 37 -4.60 11.96 16.74
CA ARG A 37 -3.40 12.51 16.08
C ARG A 37 -2.44 13.10 17.11
N ASN A 38 -2.03 12.27 18.05
CA ASN A 38 -1.21 12.63 19.22
C ASN A 38 0.25 12.13 19.14
N GLY A 39 0.66 11.57 18.01
CA GLY A 39 2.01 11.02 17.82
C GLY A 39 2.22 9.62 18.40
N GLU A 40 1.16 8.92 18.82
CA GLU A 40 1.27 7.58 19.43
C GLU A 40 0.81 6.46 18.48
N LYS A 41 -0.13 6.76 17.57
CA LYS A 41 -0.74 5.75 16.71
C LYS A 41 0.19 5.36 15.57
N LYS A 42 0.39 4.07 15.40
CA LYS A 42 1.19 3.47 14.32
C LYS A 42 0.28 2.97 13.23
N VAL A 43 0.41 3.52 12.02
CA VAL A 43 -0.39 3.12 10.86
C VAL A 43 0.51 2.67 9.73
N LEU A 44 0.23 1.47 9.20
CA LEU A 44 0.94 0.87 8.07
C LEU A 44 0.22 1.19 6.77
N ASP A 45 0.92 1.79 5.81
CA ASP A 45 0.49 1.89 4.41
C ASP A 45 1.07 0.69 3.63
N LEU A 46 0.20 -0.25 3.30
CA LEU A 46 0.54 -1.52 2.69
C LEU A 46 0.49 -1.39 1.15
N GLY A 47 1.65 -1.42 0.50
CA GLY A 47 1.84 -1.05 -0.89
C GLY A 47 1.90 0.46 -1.06
N CYS A 48 2.74 1.12 -0.27
CA CYS A 48 2.78 2.59 -0.14
C CYS A 48 3.27 3.32 -1.40
N GLY A 49 3.93 2.62 -2.34
CA GLY A 49 4.45 3.19 -3.56
C GLY A 49 5.36 4.39 -3.31
N ALA A 50 4.99 5.54 -3.87
CA ALA A 50 5.71 6.82 -3.71
C ALA A 50 5.29 7.62 -2.44
N GLY A 51 4.63 6.99 -1.47
CA GLY A 51 4.48 7.49 -0.10
C GLY A 51 3.46 8.58 0.14
N ARG A 52 2.49 8.83 -0.75
CA ARG A 52 1.50 9.91 -0.55
C ARG A 52 0.68 9.79 0.75
N HIS A 53 0.33 8.56 1.14
CA HIS A 53 -0.41 8.32 2.38
C HIS A 53 0.54 8.33 3.59
N VAL A 54 1.76 7.82 3.44
CA VAL A 54 2.83 7.92 4.45
C VAL A 54 3.10 9.38 4.81
N PHE A 55 3.27 10.25 3.80
CA PHE A 55 3.46 11.68 3.99
C PHE A 55 2.28 12.33 4.72
N PHE A 56 1.07 12.01 4.30
CA PHE A 56 -0.15 12.49 4.95
C PHE A 56 -0.20 12.07 6.42
N LEU A 57 0.03 10.79 6.73
CA LEU A 57 0.03 10.29 8.11
C LEU A 57 1.04 11.05 8.99
N GLY A 58 2.28 11.25 8.49
CA GLY A 58 3.30 12.00 9.21
C GLY A 58 2.89 13.45 9.51
N ASN A 59 2.27 14.14 8.54
CA ASN A 59 1.74 15.50 8.73
C ASN A 59 0.59 15.56 9.74
N GLU A 60 -0.18 14.49 9.87
CA GLU A 60 -1.29 14.40 10.82
C GLU A 60 -0.86 13.87 12.20
N ASN A 61 0.44 13.91 12.49
CA ASN A 61 1.01 13.45 13.77
C ASN A 61 0.64 11.99 14.11
N ILE A 62 0.64 11.13 13.10
CA ILE A 62 0.51 9.67 13.21
C ILE A 62 1.85 9.09 12.79
N ILE A 63 2.33 8.07 13.49
CA ILE A 63 3.60 7.40 13.16
C ILE A 63 3.39 6.53 11.91
N PRO A 64 3.88 6.95 10.73
CA PRO A 64 3.69 6.21 9.51
C PRO A 64 4.70 5.05 9.40
N TYR A 65 4.21 3.95 8.89
CA TYR A 65 5.01 2.85 8.36
C TYR A 65 4.60 2.60 6.91
N GLY A 66 5.56 2.19 6.09
CA GLY A 66 5.28 1.88 4.68
C GLY A 66 6.02 0.63 4.23
N VAL A 67 5.33 -0.22 3.50
CA VAL A 67 5.96 -1.31 2.76
C VAL A 67 5.54 -1.27 1.30
N ASP A 68 6.49 -1.52 0.43
CA ASP A 68 6.24 -1.72 -0.99
C ASP A 68 7.22 -2.75 -1.54
N TYR A 69 6.85 -3.36 -2.64
CA TYR A 69 7.73 -4.31 -3.33
C TYR A 69 8.77 -3.61 -4.23
N SER A 70 8.53 -2.33 -4.56
CA SER A 70 9.41 -1.46 -5.34
C SER A 70 10.42 -0.79 -4.43
N ASP A 71 11.69 -1.11 -4.63
CA ASP A 71 12.83 -0.43 -4.02
C ASP A 71 12.87 1.06 -4.40
N GLU A 72 12.56 1.42 -5.65
CA GLU A 72 12.49 2.83 -6.07
C GLU A 72 11.36 3.60 -5.40
N GLY A 73 10.20 2.95 -5.19
CA GLY A 73 9.09 3.56 -4.45
C GLY A 73 9.48 3.88 -3.01
N ILE A 74 10.10 2.92 -2.34
CA ILE A 74 10.58 3.09 -0.96
C ILE A 74 11.68 4.15 -0.88
N GLU A 75 12.66 4.12 -1.77
CA GLU A 75 13.74 5.11 -1.78
C GLU A 75 13.20 6.53 -2.01
N TYR A 76 12.31 6.70 -2.98
CA TYR A 76 11.65 7.98 -3.20
C TYR A 76 10.87 8.45 -1.96
N THR A 77 10.16 7.54 -1.30
CA THR A 77 9.40 7.87 -0.08
C THR A 77 10.32 8.34 1.04
N LYS A 78 11.47 7.69 1.23
CA LYS A 78 12.49 8.11 2.21
C LYS A 78 13.04 9.51 1.92
N GLN A 79 13.43 9.76 0.66
CA GLN A 79 13.93 11.07 0.22
C GLN A 79 12.89 12.15 0.44
N MET A 80 11.64 11.92 0.07
CA MET A 80 10.53 12.84 0.31
C MET A 80 10.36 13.14 1.80
N LEU A 81 10.39 12.13 2.67
CA LEU A 81 10.29 12.33 4.11
C LEU A 81 11.45 13.18 4.65
N GLU A 82 12.67 12.98 4.15
CA GLU A 82 13.83 13.82 4.53
C GLU A 82 13.66 15.27 4.06
N GLU A 83 13.26 15.49 2.81
CA GLU A 83 13.04 16.82 2.21
C GLU A 83 11.99 17.63 2.98
N TYR A 84 10.97 16.97 3.52
CA TYR A 84 9.90 17.63 4.28
C TYR A 84 10.08 17.60 5.81
N GLY A 85 11.30 17.29 6.30
CA GLY A 85 11.62 17.35 7.72
C GLY A 85 11.09 16.20 8.56
N MET A 86 10.70 15.09 7.93
CA MET A 86 10.17 13.89 8.58
C MET A 86 11.14 12.69 8.53
N LYS A 87 12.45 12.98 8.53
CA LYS A 87 13.54 11.97 8.44
C LYS A 87 13.41 10.86 9.48
N GLN A 88 12.87 11.16 10.68
CA GLN A 88 12.66 10.18 11.75
C GLN A 88 11.79 9.01 11.35
N TYR A 89 10.99 9.13 10.28
CA TYR A 89 10.13 8.06 9.77
C TYR A 89 10.76 7.28 8.61
N ALA A 90 11.90 7.69 8.08
CA ALA A 90 12.52 7.03 6.93
C ALA A 90 12.85 5.54 7.21
N GLU A 91 13.28 5.22 8.43
CA GLU A 91 13.58 3.84 8.84
C GLU A 91 12.33 2.94 8.95
N ASN A 92 11.14 3.53 8.98
CA ASN A 92 9.87 2.80 8.97
C ASN A 92 9.45 2.35 7.57
N MET A 93 10.17 2.80 6.53
CA MET A 93 9.90 2.46 5.12
C MET A 93 10.75 1.27 4.71
N ARG A 94 10.10 0.16 4.31
CA ARG A 94 10.77 -1.11 4.02
C ARG A 94 10.36 -1.69 2.67
N VAL A 95 11.33 -2.21 1.95
CA VAL A 95 11.07 -3.07 0.79
C VAL A 95 10.64 -4.43 1.31
N ALA A 96 9.39 -4.81 1.11
CA ALA A 96 8.86 -6.08 1.59
C ALA A 96 7.69 -6.57 0.73
N SER A 97 7.40 -7.86 0.84
CA SER A 97 6.21 -8.47 0.24
C SER A 97 5.02 -8.36 1.19
N LEU A 98 3.82 -8.17 0.61
CA LEU A 98 2.57 -8.17 1.38
C LEU A 98 2.28 -9.51 2.06
N ILE A 99 2.83 -10.60 1.51
CA ILE A 99 2.64 -11.97 2.02
C ILE A 99 3.69 -12.37 3.08
N ASP A 100 4.61 -11.47 3.40
CA ASP A 100 5.66 -11.68 4.40
C ASP A 100 6.08 -10.32 4.97
N LEU A 101 5.38 -9.87 6.01
CA LEU A 101 5.58 -8.55 6.60
C LEU A 101 6.62 -8.61 7.71
N PRO A 102 7.70 -7.77 7.63
CA PRO A 102 8.81 -7.79 8.57
C PRO A 102 8.50 -7.02 9.87
N PHE A 103 7.35 -7.31 10.47
CA PHE A 103 6.89 -6.67 11.70
C PHE A 103 6.41 -7.71 12.72
N ASN A 104 6.47 -7.34 14.00
CA ASN A 104 5.96 -8.17 15.08
C ASN A 104 4.43 -8.28 15.03
N ASP A 105 3.90 -9.30 15.69
CA ASP A 105 2.47 -9.47 15.89
C ASP A 105 1.90 -8.31 16.71
N GLU A 106 0.64 -7.96 16.45
CA GLU A 106 -0.10 -6.92 17.19
C GLU A 106 0.67 -5.58 17.29
N TYR A 107 1.31 -5.14 16.20
CA TYR A 107 2.18 -3.97 16.22
C TYR A 107 1.49 -2.66 15.80
N PHE A 108 0.53 -2.73 14.87
CA PHE A 108 -0.12 -1.56 14.28
C PHE A 108 -1.50 -1.27 14.86
N ASP A 109 -1.80 0.01 15.08
CA ASP A 109 -3.14 0.49 15.43
C ASP A 109 -4.06 0.52 14.20
N GLY A 110 -3.48 0.69 13.00
CA GLY A 110 -4.20 0.69 11.74
C GLY A 110 -3.39 0.23 10.54
N ILE A 111 -4.11 -0.24 9.52
CA ILE A 111 -3.54 -0.62 8.22
C ILE A 111 -4.35 0.04 7.12
N ILE A 112 -3.66 0.65 6.16
CA ILE A 112 -4.20 1.14 4.90
C ILE A 112 -3.71 0.20 3.81
N CYS A 113 -4.61 -0.48 3.11
CA CYS A 113 -4.32 -1.29 1.93
C CYS A 113 -5.13 -0.73 0.75
N TYR A 114 -4.55 0.27 0.07
CA TYR A 114 -5.25 1.03 -0.95
C TYR A 114 -4.84 0.60 -2.36
N GLY A 115 -5.71 -0.17 -3.00
CA GLY A 115 -5.55 -0.46 -4.41
C GLY A 115 -4.41 -1.43 -4.77
N VAL A 116 -4.08 -2.37 -3.89
CA VAL A 116 -2.93 -3.27 -4.03
C VAL A 116 -3.33 -4.73 -4.19
N LEU A 117 -4.29 -5.24 -3.43
CA LEU A 117 -4.61 -6.68 -3.38
C LEU A 117 -5.02 -7.25 -4.73
N TYR A 118 -5.64 -6.47 -5.59
CA TYR A 118 -6.08 -6.96 -6.91
C TYR A 118 -4.93 -7.22 -7.91
N TYR A 119 -3.69 -6.96 -7.52
CA TYR A 119 -2.50 -7.39 -8.28
C TYR A 119 -1.94 -8.74 -7.84
N LEU A 120 -2.51 -9.32 -6.78
CA LEU A 120 -2.14 -10.63 -6.24
C LEU A 120 -3.06 -11.72 -6.80
N ASP A 121 -2.58 -12.95 -6.84
CA ASP A 121 -3.45 -14.11 -7.04
C ASP A 121 -4.20 -14.46 -5.73
N LYS A 122 -5.14 -15.41 -5.83
CA LYS A 122 -5.99 -15.79 -4.69
C LYS A 122 -5.18 -16.25 -3.48
N ASN A 123 -4.18 -17.10 -3.69
CA ASN A 123 -3.37 -17.63 -2.58
C ASN A 123 -2.54 -16.53 -1.92
N ASP A 124 -2.00 -15.60 -2.70
CA ASP A 124 -1.25 -14.46 -2.18
C ASP A 124 -2.18 -13.46 -1.46
N ILE A 125 -3.44 -13.29 -1.89
CA ILE A 125 -4.44 -12.49 -1.16
C ILE A 125 -4.73 -13.09 0.22
N GLU A 126 -4.92 -14.42 0.29
CA GLU A 126 -5.16 -15.13 1.56
C GLU A 126 -3.97 -14.90 2.53
N LYS A 127 -2.74 -15.13 2.06
CA LYS A 127 -1.53 -14.88 2.86
C LYS A 127 -1.37 -13.43 3.29
N ALA A 128 -1.61 -12.47 2.37
CA ALA A 128 -1.55 -11.05 2.71
C ALA A 128 -2.58 -10.67 3.77
N THR A 129 -3.78 -11.27 3.72
CA THR A 129 -4.82 -11.08 4.73
C THR A 129 -4.40 -11.64 6.09
N GLU A 130 -3.79 -12.84 6.11
CA GLU A 130 -3.23 -13.43 7.34
C GLU A 130 -2.13 -12.54 7.93
N GLN A 131 -1.25 -11.97 7.08
CA GLN A 131 -0.22 -11.06 7.54
C GLN A 131 -0.80 -9.75 8.09
N MET A 132 -1.80 -9.18 7.44
CA MET A 132 -2.50 -7.99 7.98
C MET A 132 -3.13 -8.29 9.34
N TYR A 133 -3.79 -9.44 9.48
CA TYR A 133 -4.38 -9.85 10.77
C TYR A 133 -3.32 -10.04 11.86
N ARG A 134 -2.20 -10.68 11.54
CA ARG A 134 -1.10 -10.93 12.47
C ARG A 134 -0.49 -9.65 13.03
N VAL A 135 -0.20 -8.69 12.17
CA VAL A 135 0.51 -7.45 12.59
C VAL A 135 -0.43 -6.39 13.16
N LEU A 136 -1.76 -6.55 13.03
CA LEU A 136 -2.75 -5.63 13.54
C LEU A 136 -3.04 -5.91 15.02
N LYS A 137 -3.05 -4.88 15.86
CA LYS A 137 -3.46 -4.98 17.26
C LYS A 137 -4.92 -5.42 17.39
N LYS A 138 -5.27 -6.03 18.50
CA LYS A 138 -6.68 -6.26 18.87
C LYS A 138 -7.45 -4.94 18.90
N GLY A 139 -8.57 -4.89 18.19
CA GLY A 139 -9.35 -3.66 18.04
C GLY A 139 -8.79 -2.64 17.03
N GLY A 140 -7.65 -2.92 16.43
CA GLY A 140 -7.07 -2.12 15.33
C GLY A 140 -8.00 -2.03 14.12
N LYS A 141 -7.76 -1.08 13.24
CA LYS A 141 -8.63 -0.75 12.11
C LYS A 141 -7.92 -0.98 10.78
N VAL A 142 -8.65 -1.52 9.81
CA VAL A 142 -8.15 -1.72 8.43
C VAL A 142 -9.01 -0.94 7.45
N LEU A 143 -8.37 -0.15 6.60
CA LEU A 143 -8.98 0.36 5.38
C LEU A 143 -8.53 -0.52 4.21
N LEU A 144 -9.47 -1.21 3.61
CA LEU A 144 -9.24 -2.00 2.42
C LEU A 144 -9.97 -1.37 1.23
N VAL A 145 -9.21 -0.96 0.21
CA VAL A 145 -9.76 -0.43 -1.03
C VAL A 145 -9.40 -1.36 -2.17
N VAL A 146 -10.42 -1.97 -2.76
CA VAL A 146 -10.31 -2.89 -3.90
C VAL A 146 -11.16 -2.41 -5.06
N ARG A 147 -10.92 -2.97 -6.24
CA ARG A 147 -11.74 -2.70 -7.42
C ARG A 147 -13.00 -3.57 -7.42
N SER A 148 -14.12 -2.99 -7.84
CA SER A 148 -15.34 -3.75 -8.10
C SER A 148 -15.24 -4.52 -9.42
N VAL A 149 -15.98 -5.63 -9.52
CA VAL A 149 -16.18 -6.35 -10.80
C VAL A 149 -16.89 -5.50 -11.85
N ASN A 150 -17.54 -4.40 -11.43
CA ASN A 150 -18.18 -3.43 -12.30
C ASN A 150 -17.23 -2.32 -12.77
N ASP A 151 -15.95 -2.33 -12.36
CA ASP A 151 -14.95 -1.38 -12.86
C ASP A 151 -14.77 -1.58 -14.38
N TYR A 152 -14.73 -0.48 -15.16
CA TYR A 152 -14.60 -0.54 -16.62
C TYR A 152 -13.34 -1.30 -17.09
N ARG A 153 -12.34 -1.38 -16.23
CA ARG A 153 -11.09 -2.13 -16.46
C ARG A 153 -11.26 -3.64 -16.28
N TYR A 154 -12.37 -4.09 -15.66
CA TYR A 154 -12.70 -5.48 -15.49
C TYR A 154 -13.38 -6.02 -16.78
N LYS A 155 -12.57 -6.38 -17.78
CA LYS A 155 -13.04 -7.02 -19.00
C LYS A 155 -12.83 -8.52 -18.89
N LYS A 156 -13.90 -9.31 -19.08
CA LYS A 156 -13.84 -10.79 -19.04
C LYS A 156 -12.76 -11.38 -19.98
N GLU A 157 -12.51 -10.70 -21.10
CA GLU A 157 -11.51 -11.11 -22.10
C GLU A 157 -10.05 -10.99 -21.60
N ARG A 158 -9.84 -10.21 -20.53
CA ARG A 158 -8.50 -10.01 -19.90
C ARG A 158 -8.27 -10.93 -18.70
N LEU A 159 -9.20 -11.85 -18.39
CA LEU A 159 -9.01 -12.82 -17.32
C LEU A 159 -7.91 -13.81 -17.73
N THR A 160 -6.84 -13.83 -16.96
CA THR A 160 -5.72 -14.79 -17.14
C THR A 160 -6.05 -16.17 -16.61
N ASP A 161 -7.03 -16.24 -15.70
CA ASP A 161 -7.59 -17.47 -15.16
C ASP A 161 -9.09 -17.27 -14.96
N LYS A 162 -9.89 -17.77 -15.93
CA LYS A 162 -11.34 -17.58 -15.93
C LYS A 162 -12.03 -18.28 -14.76
N GLU A 163 -11.47 -19.39 -14.27
CA GLU A 163 -12.05 -20.16 -13.16
C GLU A 163 -11.81 -19.46 -11.81
N LYS A 164 -10.74 -18.66 -11.70
CA LYS A 164 -10.34 -17.98 -10.47
C LYS A 164 -10.70 -16.51 -10.42
N ASN A 165 -11.39 -15.99 -11.44
CA ASN A 165 -11.67 -14.54 -11.56
C ASN A 165 -10.42 -13.64 -11.39
N THR A 166 -9.26 -14.14 -11.81
CA THR A 166 -7.98 -13.45 -11.66
C THR A 166 -7.66 -12.65 -12.91
N ILE A 167 -7.45 -11.35 -12.77
CA ILE A 167 -6.97 -10.45 -13.82
C ILE A 167 -5.56 -10.06 -13.51
N CYS A 168 -4.62 -10.44 -14.36
CA CYS A 168 -3.32 -9.83 -14.39
C CYS A 168 -3.44 -8.52 -15.17
N LEU A 169 -3.66 -7.41 -14.48
CA LEU A 169 -3.61 -6.09 -15.11
C LEU A 169 -2.14 -5.77 -15.40
N LEU A 170 -1.69 -6.16 -16.58
CA LEU A 170 -0.53 -5.54 -17.16
C LEU A 170 -0.93 -4.08 -17.45
N TYR A 171 -0.23 -3.12 -16.85
CA TYR A 171 -0.31 -1.74 -17.27
C TYR A 171 0.21 -1.68 -18.71
N THR A 172 -0.71 -1.64 -19.66
CA THR A 172 -0.38 -1.25 -21.02
C THR A 172 -0.35 0.27 -21.08
N SER A 173 0.54 0.83 -21.89
CA SER A 173 0.79 2.25 -22.08
C SER A 173 -0.40 3.07 -22.61
N ASP A 174 -1.58 2.48 -22.69
CA ASP A 174 -2.79 3.05 -23.31
C ASP A 174 -3.84 3.53 -22.29
N ALA A 175 -3.39 3.90 -21.07
CA ALA A 175 -4.24 4.52 -20.06
C ALA A 175 -3.88 5.99 -19.82
#